data_a4426a048afc3f55a5afc891b9418b9c
#
_entry.id   a4426a048afc3f55a5afc891b9418b9c
#
_cell.length_a   1.000
_cell.length_b   1.000
_cell.length_c   1.000
_cell.angle_alpha   90.00
_cell.angle_beta   90.00
_cell.angle_gamma   90.00
#
_symmetry.space_group_name_H-M   'P 1'
#
loop_
_entity.id
_entity.type
_entity.pdbx_description
1 polymer ?
#
loop_
_entity_poly.entity_id
_entity_poly.type
_entity_poly.pdbx_seq_one_letter_code
_entity_poly.pdbx_strand_id
1 'polypeptide(L)'
;MKKLTKVAMLLLALTLVVGGNAFAQAKAKYHIGVVTGTVSQSEDDLRGAEALIKAYGSVKTGGMIQHITYPDDFMSQQETVISQIVALADDPLMKAIVINQGIPGSAEAVKRVKAKRADILCFVGEAHEDPLVIQGSGADLVVSNDFVARGYTIVWAAKQLGAKKFVHISFPRHMSYETMSRRWAIMQAACKDLGMEAYFETAPDPTSDVGMPGAQQFIMEKTPQWIQKYGKETAFFCTNDGETEPLLRQMLAYGGIFVEADLPSPLMGYPGALGIDLSKEMGDFPAILKKVEAAVVAKGGAGRFGTWAFSYGFTVSAGLGEFAKNVIDGKAKKDSLKDVFTAFGKYTPGAKWNGAYYTDVATGVRAKNQVLVYMDTYVMGKPGKFLPTTAQKVPEKYFTLKPSN
;
A
#
# COMPACT_ATOMS: atom_id res chain seq x y z
N MET A 1 -1.46 72.15 7.35
CA MET A 1 -2.59 71.21 7.26
C MET A 1 -2.80 70.58 5.88
N LYS A 2 -2.45 71.20 4.72
CA LYS A 2 -2.69 70.64 3.37
C LYS A 2 -1.70 69.52 2.92
N LYS A 3 -0.58 69.28 3.62
CA LYS A 3 0.40 68.22 3.30
C LYS A 3 0.13 66.88 4.01
N LEU A 4 -0.54 66.90 5.16
CA LEU A 4 -0.89 65.65 5.87
C LEU A 4 -2.07 64.90 5.22
N THR A 5 -3.00 65.60 4.57
CA THR A 5 -4.16 65.01 3.92
C THR A 5 -3.81 64.21 2.64
N LYS A 6 -2.72 64.62 1.96
CA LYS A 6 -2.26 63.87 0.73
C LYS A 6 -1.50 62.59 1.05
N VAL A 7 -0.83 62.51 2.18
CA VAL A 7 -0.11 61.29 2.62
C VAL A 7 -1.09 60.25 3.17
N ALA A 8 -2.18 60.69 3.85
CA ALA A 8 -3.21 59.78 4.33
C ALA A 8 -4.04 59.15 3.15
N MET A 9 -4.29 59.89 2.08
CA MET A 9 -4.97 59.33 0.89
C MET A 9 -4.08 58.38 0.06
N LEU A 10 -2.74 58.54 0.06
CA LEU A 10 -1.82 57.66 -0.64
C LEU A 10 -1.63 56.34 0.11
N LEU A 11 -1.68 56.36 1.45
CA LEU A 11 -1.64 55.15 2.30
C LEU A 11 -2.95 54.35 2.25
N LEU A 12 -4.11 54.99 2.05
CA LEU A 12 -5.38 54.28 1.92
C LEU A 12 -5.57 53.63 0.54
N ALA A 13 -4.89 54.15 -0.51
CA ALA A 13 -4.92 53.54 -1.85
C ALA A 13 -3.96 52.35 -1.96
N LEU A 14 -2.94 52.23 -1.08
CA LEU A 14 -1.99 51.12 -1.10
C LEU A 14 -2.48 49.88 -0.31
N THR A 15 -3.45 50.06 0.59
CA THR A 15 -4.06 48.96 1.37
C THR A 15 -5.21 48.26 0.68
N LEU A 16 -5.69 48.74 -0.47
CA LEU A 16 -6.79 48.14 -1.26
C LEU A 16 -6.30 47.25 -2.42
N VAL A 17 -4.99 47.07 -2.62
CA VAL A 17 -4.42 46.24 -3.66
C VAL A 17 -3.86 44.89 -3.13
N VAL A 18 -3.88 44.65 -1.82
CA VAL A 18 -3.52 43.37 -1.20
C VAL A 18 -4.78 42.53 -0.87
N GLY A 19 -5.90 42.88 -1.47
CA GLY A 19 -7.17 42.14 -1.38
C GLY A 19 -7.34 41.15 -2.51
N GLY A 20 -6.88 39.90 -2.29
CA GLY A 20 -7.57 38.76 -2.88
C GLY A 20 -7.29 38.44 -4.33
N ASN A 21 -6.06 38.03 -4.70
CA ASN A 21 -5.90 36.99 -5.69
C ASN A 21 -6.25 35.63 -5.05
N ALA A 22 -7.48 35.43 -4.64
CA ALA A 22 -8.08 34.12 -4.65
C ALA A 22 -8.11 33.72 -6.14
N PHE A 23 -7.09 33.04 -6.63
CA PHE A 23 -7.17 32.34 -7.90
C PHE A 23 -8.39 31.44 -7.78
N ALA A 24 -9.51 31.81 -8.41
CA ALA A 24 -10.63 30.92 -8.58
C ALA A 24 -10.06 29.70 -9.30
N GLN A 25 -9.85 28.62 -8.57
CA GLN A 25 -9.34 27.39 -9.13
C GLN A 25 -10.30 27.03 -10.27
N ALA A 26 -9.80 26.96 -11.50
CA ALA A 26 -10.62 26.64 -12.67
C ALA A 26 -11.34 25.32 -12.36
N LYS A 27 -12.68 25.30 -12.53
CA LYS A 27 -13.47 24.09 -12.28
C LYS A 27 -12.87 22.91 -13.05
N ALA A 28 -12.75 21.78 -12.39
CA ALA A 28 -12.23 20.57 -13.00
C ALA A 28 -13.08 20.16 -14.20
N LYS A 29 -12.43 19.75 -15.29
CA LYS A 29 -13.12 19.31 -16.53
C LYS A 29 -13.71 17.90 -16.38
N TYR A 30 -13.19 17.12 -15.45
CA TYR A 30 -13.63 15.77 -15.12
C TYR A 30 -13.27 15.46 -13.67
N HIS A 31 -13.88 14.42 -13.12
CA HIS A 31 -13.63 13.96 -11.77
C HIS A 31 -13.01 12.55 -11.75
N ILE A 32 -12.24 12.29 -10.71
CA ILE A 32 -11.65 10.99 -10.38
C ILE A 32 -12.14 10.62 -8.98
N GLY A 33 -12.86 9.51 -8.87
CA GLY A 33 -13.22 8.89 -7.60
C GLY A 33 -12.03 8.14 -7.02
N VAL A 34 -11.79 8.27 -5.73
CA VAL A 34 -10.77 7.50 -5.01
C VAL A 34 -11.45 6.90 -3.79
N VAL A 35 -11.35 5.58 -3.66
CA VAL A 35 -11.94 4.79 -2.58
C VAL A 35 -10.83 4.16 -1.77
N THR A 36 -10.80 4.39 -0.47
CA THR A 36 -9.77 3.83 0.42
C THR A 36 -10.39 3.29 1.71
N GLY A 37 -9.60 2.59 2.52
CA GLY A 37 -9.93 2.36 3.91
C GLY A 37 -9.92 3.66 4.73
N THR A 38 -10.34 3.54 5.99
CA THR A 38 -10.18 4.59 7.00
C THR A 38 -8.76 4.55 7.58
N VAL A 39 -8.44 5.47 8.49
CA VAL A 39 -7.16 5.46 9.22
C VAL A 39 -6.93 4.14 9.96
N SER A 40 -7.99 3.52 10.52
CA SER A 40 -7.86 2.27 11.26
C SER A 40 -7.60 1.05 10.37
N GLN A 41 -8.06 1.07 9.12
CA GLN A 41 -7.84 -0.03 8.17
C GLN A 41 -6.53 0.12 7.40
N SER A 42 -6.28 1.29 6.83
CA SER A 42 -5.03 1.60 6.13
C SER A 42 -4.82 3.11 6.03
N GLU A 43 -4.09 3.67 7.00
CA GLU A 43 -3.76 5.10 7.00
C GLU A 43 -3.01 5.51 5.74
N ASP A 44 -2.08 4.67 5.28
CA ASP A 44 -1.28 4.95 4.09
C ASP A 44 -2.11 5.16 2.83
N ASP A 45 -3.13 4.34 2.61
CA ASP A 45 -4.02 4.45 1.44
C ASP A 45 -4.80 5.76 1.48
N LEU A 46 -5.34 6.11 2.65
CA LEU A 46 -6.06 7.35 2.88
C LEU A 46 -5.15 8.58 2.65
N ARG A 47 -3.93 8.57 3.16
CA ARG A 47 -2.97 9.65 2.96
C ARG A 47 -2.59 9.83 1.49
N GLY A 48 -2.55 8.73 0.71
CA GLY A 48 -2.38 8.80 -0.75
C GLY A 48 -3.54 9.53 -1.45
N ALA A 49 -4.78 9.28 -1.04
CA ALA A 49 -5.94 10.02 -1.53
C ALA A 49 -5.90 11.51 -1.14
N GLU A 50 -5.50 11.83 0.10
CA GLU A 50 -5.30 13.20 0.55
C GLU A 50 -4.22 13.94 -0.25
N ALA A 51 -3.14 13.26 -0.64
CA ALA A 51 -2.10 13.82 -1.50
C ALA A 51 -2.64 14.19 -2.90
N LEU A 52 -3.55 13.38 -3.46
CA LEU A 52 -4.25 13.72 -4.69
C LEU A 52 -5.17 14.93 -4.52
N ILE A 53 -5.91 15.00 -3.41
CA ILE A 53 -6.77 16.17 -3.10
C ILE A 53 -5.90 17.43 -2.97
N LYS A 54 -4.77 17.34 -2.31
CA LYS A 54 -3.81 18.46 -2.20
C LYS A 54 -3.30 18.91 -3.57
N ALA A 55 -3.06 17.97 -4.48
CA ALA A 55 -2.52 18.26 -5.82
C ALA A 55 -3.58 18.80 -6.78
N TYR A 56 -4.81 18.30 -6.73
CA TYR A 56 -5.85 18.51 -7.75
C TYR A 56 -7.16 19.08 -7.23
N GLY A 57 -7.26 19.33 -5.93
CA GLY A 57 -8.46 19.84 -5.27
C GLY A 57 -9.56 18.80 -5.09
N SER A 58 -10.40 19.03 -4.08
CA SER A 58 -11.59 18.22 -3.84
C SER A 58 -12.75 18.66 -4.74
N VAL A 59 -13.55 17.73 -5.22
CA VAL A 59 -14.81 18.00 -5.97
C VAL A 59 -15.71 18.93 -5.16
N LYS A 60 -15.76 18.82 -3.83
CA LYS A 60 -16.55 19.71 -2.95
C LYS A 60 -16.18 21.19 -3.08
N THR A 61 -14.97 21.49 -3.52
CA THR A 61 -14.46 22.86 -3.72
C THR A 61 -14.19 23.17 -5.20
N GLY A 62 -14.74 22.38 -6.12
CA GLY A 62 -14.58 22.56 -7.57
C GLY A 62 -13.32 21.92 -8.16
N GLY A 63 -12.58 21.14 -7.36
CA GLY A 63 -11.41 20.36 -7.81
C GLY A 63 -11.78 19.04 -8.48
N MET A 64 -10.79 18.16 -8.64
CA MET A 64 -10.90 16.96 -9.45
C MET A 64 -11.22 15.69 -8.65
N ILE A 65 -10.84 15.61 -7.36
CA ILE A 65 -10.84 14.37 -6.60
C ILE A 65 -12.09 14.24 -5.72
N GLN A 66 -12.84 13.15 -5.90
CA GLN A 66 -13.90 12.73 -5.01
C GLN A 66 -13.42 11.52 -4.19
N HIS A 67 -13.07 11.76 -2.94
CA HIS A 67 -12.60 10.70 -2.04
C HIS A 67 -13.75 10.22 -1.14
N ILE A 68 -13.87 8.90 -1.01
CA ILE A 68 -14.74 8.21 -0.05
C ILE A 68 -13.96 7.09 0.65
N THR A 69 -14.40 6.73 1.86
CA THR A 69 -13.85 5.57 2.59
C THR A 69 -14.92 4.49 2.73
N TYR A 70 -14.50 3.22 2.63
CA TYR A 70 -15.36 2.11 3.02
C TYR A 70 -15.33 1.90 4.55
N PRO A 71 -16.37 1.27 5.16
CA PRO A 71 -16.45 1.04 6.59
C PRO A 71 -15.37 0.05 7.08
N ASP A 72 -14.98 0.16 8.36
CA ASP A 72 -13.96 -0.72 8.95
C ASP A 72 -14.38 -2.19 9.00
N ASP A 73 -15.67 -2.46 9.16
CA ASP A 73 -16.26 -3.79 9.14
C ASP A 73 -16.78 -4.19 7.73
N PHE A 74 -16.05 -3.81 6.69
CA PHE A 74 -16.41 -4.00 5.28
C PHE A 74 -16.82 -5.45 4.95
N MET A 75 -16.30 -6.45 5.66
CA MET A 75 -16.68 -7.86 5.43
C MET A 75 -18.15 -8.12 5.73
N SER A 76 -18.73 -7.49 6.74
CA SER A 76 -20.16 -7.57 7.07
C SER A 76 -21.01 -6.58 6.28
N GLN A 77 -20.41 -5.57 5.64
CA GLN A 77 -21.08 -4.48 4.95
C GLN A 77 -20.77 -4.43 3.43
N GLN A 78 -20.52 -5.57 2.79
CA GLN A 78 -20.11 -5.61 1.39
C GLN A 78 -21.06 -4.87 0.44
N GLU A 79 -22.40 -5.02 0.60
CA GLU A 79 -23.36 -4.34 -0.27
C GLU A 79 -23.34 -2.81 -0.06
N THR A 80 -23.04 -2.34 1.15
CA THR A 80 -22.83 -0.91 1.44
C THR A 80 -21.61 -0.40 0.66
N VAL A 81 -20.49 -1.14 0.71
CA VAL A 81 -19.28 -0.78 -0.04
C VAL A 81 -19.54 -0.73 -1.54
N ILE A 82 -20.19 -1.76 -2.09
CA ILE A 82 -20.55 -1.83 -3.51
C ILE A 82 -21.41 -0.62 -3.89
N SER A 83 -22.46 -0.32 -3.12
CA SER A 83 -23.35 0.80 -3.37
C SER A 83 -22.65 2.15 -3.33
N GLN A 84 -21.73 2.36 -2.39
CA GLN A 84 -20.93 3.59 -2.29
C GLN A 84 -20.03 3.78 -3.52
N ILE A 85 -19.38 2.72 -4.00
CA ILE A 85 -18.53 2.78 -5.20
C ILE A 85 -19.38 3.05 -6.45
N VAL A 86 -20.52 2.38 -6.60
CA VAL A 86 -21.43 2.55 -7.74
C VAL A 86 -22.02 3.95 -7.78
N ALA A 87 -22.30 4.56 -6.62
CA ALA A 87 -22.83 5.92 -6.52
C ALA A 87 -21.86 6.98 -7.09
N LEU A 88 -20.55 6.71 -7.11
CA LEU A 88 -19.59 7.62 -7.77
C LEU A 88 -19.89 7.79 -9.28
N ALA A 89 -20.48 6.78 -9.90
CA ALA A 89 -20.85 6.83 -11.32
C ALA A 89 -22.08 7.71 -11.62
N ASP A 90 -22.78 8.22 -10.59
CA ASP A 90 -23.86 9.19 -10.75
C ASP A 90 -23.36 10.59 -11.10
N ASP A 91 -22.11 10.89 -10.78
CA ASP A 91 -21.47 12.14 -11.17
C ASP A 91 -21.22 12.16 -12.70
N PRO A 92 -21.85 13.09 -13.45
CA PRO A 92 -21.69 13.14 -14.91
C PRO A 92 -20.26 13.46 -15.36
N LEU A 93 -19.46 14.09 -14.50
CA LEU A 93 -18.06 14.41 -14.77
C LEU A 93 -17.10 13.26 -14.39
N MET A 94 -17.57 12.22 -13.72
CA MET A 94 -16.72 11.08 -13.34
C MET A 94 -16.14 10.39 -14.58
N LYS A 95 -14.80 10.24 -14.63
CA LYS A 95 -14.08 9.59 -15.73
C LYS A 95 -13.22 8.44 -15.28
N ALA A 96 -12.85 8.38 -14.00
CA ALA A 96 -12.14 7.23 -13.44
C ALA A 96 -12.53 7.01 -11.98
N ILE A 97 -12.47 5.74 -11.55
CA ILE A 97 -12.59 5.33 -10.15
C ILE A 97 -11.38 4.47 -9.81
N VAL A 98 -10.66 4.86 -8.76
CA VAL A 98 -9.55 4.13 -8.16
C VAL A 98 -10.04 3.52 -6.86
N ILE A 99 -9.90 2.20 -6.69
CA ILE A 99 -10.28 1.48 -5.47
C ILE A 99 -8.98 0.92 -4.86
N ASN A 100 -8.60 1.38 -3.69
CA ASN A 100 -7.42 0.89 -2.97
C ASN A 100 -7.69 0.83 -1.43
N GLN A 101 -7.73 -0.34 -0.85
CA GLN A 101 -7.52 -1.68 -1.38
C GLN A 101 -8.81 -2.18 -2.06
N GLY A 102 -8.63 -3.09 -3.04
CA GLY A 102 -9.73 -3.80 -3.67
C GLY A 102 -10.28 -4.90 -2.77
N ILE A 103 -10.99 -4.51 -1.69
CA ILE A 103 -11.60 -5.42 -0.72
C ILE A 103 -12.68 -6.31 -1.36
N PRO A 104 -13.10 -7.42 -0.70
CA PRO A 104 -14.17 -8.28 -1.22
C PRO A 104 -15.44 -7.49 -1.56
N GLY A 105 -15.99 -7.73 -2.76
CA GLY A 105 -17.08 -6.96 -3.36
C GLY A 105 -16.63 -5.95 -4.41
N SER A 106 -15.33 -5.65 -4.52
CA SER A 106 -14.80 -4.68 -5.48
C SER A 106 -15.04 -5.11 -6.93
N ALA A 107 -14.92 -6.40 -7.25
CA ALA A 107 -15.21 -6.92 -8.58
C ALA A 107 -16.67 -6.69 -8.98
N GLU A 108 -17.61 -6.92 -8.08
CA GLU A 108 -19.02 -6.66 -8.32
C GLU A 108 -19.30 -5.17 -8.46
N ALA A 109 -18.67 -4.32 -7.62
CA ALA A 109 -18.79 -2.87 -7.75
C ALA A 109 -18.31 -2.38 -9.12
N VAL A 110 -17.16 -2.87 -9.61
CA VAL A 110 -16.65 -2.54 -10.95
C VAL A 110 -17.62 -2.98 -12.04
N LYS A 111 -18.17 -4.21 -11.98
CA LYS A 111 -19.18 -4.68 -12.94
C LYS A 111 -20.39 -3.75 -12.99
N ARG A 112 -20.94 -3.35 -11.82
CA ARG A 112 -22.09 -2.45 -11.74
C ARG A 112 -21.76 -1.04 -12.25
N VAL A 113 -20.57 -0.51 -11.95
CA VAL A 113 -20.08 0.76 -12.52
C VAL A 113 -20.03 0.67 -14.04
N LYS A 114 -19.42 -0.39 -14.60
CA LYS A 114 -19.31 -0.57 -16.05
C LYS A 114 -20.65 -0.78 -16.73
N ALA A 115 -21.58 -1.47 -16.09
CA ALA A 115 -22.96 -1.61 -16.59
C ALA A 115 -23.71 -0.26 -16.64
N LYS A 116 -23.47 0.62 -15.65
CA LYS A 116 -24.08 1.95 -15.56
C LYS A 116 -23.40 2.97 -16.47
N ARG A 117 -22.06 2.98 -16.49
CA ARG A 117 -21.21 3.93 -17.20
C ARG A 117 -19.96 3.22 -17.72
N ALA A 118 -20.06 2.60 -18.90
CA ALA A 118 -18.96 1.86 -19.53
C ALA A 118 -17.73 2.76 -19.85
N ASP A 119 -17.93 4.07 -19.96
CA ASP A 119 -16.88 5.06 -20.22
C ASP A 119 -15.99 5.38 -19.01
N ILE A 120 -16.41 5.03 -17.78
CA ILE A 120 -15.63 5.27 -16.58
C ILE A 120 -14.49 4.21 -16.52
N LEU A 121 -13.25 4.69 -16.42
CA LEU A 121 -12.09 3.83 -16.16
C LEU A 121 -12.11 3.34 -14.70
N CYS A 122 -11.85 2.04 -14.50
CA CYS A 122 -11.79 1.45 -13.16
C CYS A 122 -10.40 0.88 -12.92
N PHE A 123 -9.68 1.42 -11.93
CA PHE A 123 -8.37 0.97 -11.49
C PHE A 123 -8.47 0.40 -10.08
N VAL A 124 -7.93 -0.80 -9.87
CA VAL A 124 -8.00 -1.47 -8.57
C VAL A 124 -6.58 -1.70 -8.06
N GLY A 125 -6.30 -1.19 -6.88
CA GLY A 125 -5.06 -1.43 -6.14
C GLY A 125 -5.26 -2.53 -5.10
N GLU A 126 -4.27 -3.39 -4.93
CA GLU A 126 -4.21 -4.48 -3.94
C GLU A 126 -5.52 -5.24 -3.77
N ALA A 127 -5.91 -5.97 -4.82
CA ALA A 127 -7.14 -6.73 -4.84
C ALA A 127 -7.06 -7.95 -3.90
N HIS A 128 -8.06 -8.11 -3.02
CA HIS A 128 -8.20 -9.25 -2.11
C HIS A 128 -9.04 -10.38 -2.71
N GLU A 129 -9.67 -10.14 -3.86
CA GLU A 129 -10.43 -11.15 -4.59
C GLU A 129 -9.51 -11.96 -5.52
N ASP A 130 -9.98 -13.15 -5.91
CA ASP A 130 -9.25 -13.99 -6.86
C ASP A 130 -8.84 -13.20 -8.12
N PRO A 131 -7.58 -13.31 -8.58
CA PRO A 131 -7.09 -12.59 -9.75
C PRO A 131 -7.95 -12.74 -10.99
N LEU A 132 -8.53 -13.90 -11.26
CA LEU A 132 -9.40 -14.11 -12.42
C LEU A 132 -10.76 -13.41 -12.23
N VAL A 133 -11.27 -13.35 -11.01
CA VAL A 133 -12.53 -12.66 -10.69
C VAL A 133 -12.39 -11.16 -10.90
N ILE A 134 -11.35 -10.56 -10.31
CA ILE A 134 -11.14 -9.09 -10.41
C ILE A 134 -10.78 -8.66 -11.84
N GLN A 135 -9.98 -9.46 -12.57
CA GLN A 135 -9.67 -9.22 -13.99
C GLN A 135 -10.93 -9.25 -14.85
N GLY A 136 -11.79 -10.25 -14.62
CA GLY A 136 -13.05 -10.46 -15.35
C GLY A 136 -14.15 -9.44 -15.00
N SER A 137 -13.96 -8.60 -14.00
CA SER A 137 -14.94 -7.59 -13.58
C SER A 137 -15.14 -6.44 -14.58
N GLY A 138 -14.21 -6.26 -15.51
CA GLY A 138 -14.13 -5.08 -16.39
C GLY A 138 -13.20 -3.98 -15.86
N ALA A 139 -12.40 -4.25 -14.82
CA ALA A 139 -11.34 -3.36 -14.39
C ALA A 139 -10.36 -3.07 -15.55
N ASP A 140 -10.02 -1.81 -15.75
CA ASP A 140 -9.09 -1.41 -16.81
C ASP A 140 -7.64 -1.77 -16.45
N LEU A 141 -7.30 -1.72 -15.16
CA LEU A 141 -6.03 -2.21 -14.62
C LEU A 141 -6.20 -2.59 -13.14
N VAL A 142 -5.58 -3.70 -12.77
CA VAL A 142 -5.39 -4.13 -11.38
C VAL A 142 -3.89 -4.07 -11.07
N VAL A 143 -3.53 -3.46 -9.95
CA VAL A 143 -2.14 -3.37 -9.47
C VAL A 143 -2.07 -4.01 -8.09
N SER A 144 -1.25 -5.04 -7.94
CA SER A 144 -1.04 -5.71 -6.65
C SER A 144 0.46 -5.76 -6.33
N ASN A 145 0.81 -5.92 -5.07
CA ASN A 145 2.19 -6.23 -4.74
C ASN A 145 2.60 -7.57 -5.39
N ASP A 146 3.86 -7.69 -5.77
CA ASP A 146 4.32 -8.91 -6.45
C ASP A 146 4.54 -10.06 -5.45
N PHE A 147 3.44 -10.74 -5.10
CA PHE A 147 3.48 -11.88 -4.17
C PHE A 147 4.33 -13.04 -4.70
N VAL A 148 4.51 -13.19 -6.01
CA VAL A 148 5.37 -14.23 -6.59
C VAL A 148 6.84 -13.89 -6.38
N ALA A 149 7.30 -12.73 -6.88
CA ALA A 149 8.67 -12.29 -6.69
C ALA A 149 8.99 -12.11 -5.20
N ARG A 150 8.09 -11.51 -4.42
CA ARG A 150 8.26 -11.29 -2.98
C ARG A 150 8.25 -12.58 -2.17
N GLY A 151 7.54 -13.61 -2.61
CA GLY A 151 7.65 -14.95 -2.01
C GLY A 151 9.09 -15.46 -1.96
N TYR A 152 9.91 -15.14 -2.96
CA TYR A 152 11.35 -15.43 -2.98
C TYR A 152 12.19 -14.33 -2.34
N THR A 153 11.97 -13.06 -2.74
CA THR A 153 12.89 -11.96 -2.36
C THR A 153 12.84 -11.62 -0.87
N ILE A 154 11.70 -11.79 -0.19
CA ILE A 154 11.60 -11.63 1.28
C ILE A 154 12.46 -12.70 1.98
N VAL A 155 12.38 -13.97 1.56
CA VAL A 155 13.17 -15.05 2.14
C VAL A 155 14.67 -14.87 1.83
N TRP A 156 14.99 -14.45 0.59
CA TRP A 156 16.35 -14.10 0.21
C TRP A 156 16.90 -12.96 1.08
N ALA A 157 16.12 -11.89 1.27
CA ALA A 157 16.52 -10.77 2.12
C ALA A 157 16.68 -11.20 3.59
N ALA A 158 15.77 -12.04 4.12
CA ALA A 158 15.90 -12.60 5.45
C ALA A 158 17.23 -13.36 5.62
N LYS A 159 17.62 -14.14 4.62
CA LYS A 159 18.92 -14.83 4.60
C LYS A 159 20.09 -13.85 4.61
N GLN A 160 20.01 -12.74 3.84
CA GLN A 160 21.05 -11.69 3.84
C GLN A 160 21.17 -10.99 5.21
N LEU A 161 20.09 -10.93 5.99
CA LEU A 161 20.06 -10.40 7.35
C LEU A 161 20.51 -11.44 8.40
N GLY A 162 20.88 -12.65 7.98
CA GLY A 162 21.39 -13.70 8.86
C GLY A 162 20.32 -14.63 9.43
N ALA A 163 19.09 -14.63 8.88
CA ALA A 163 18.06 -15.56 9.32
C ALA A 163 18.44 -17.02 8.98
N LYS A 164 18.19 -17.91 9.92
CA LYS A 164 18.28 -19.37 9.76
C LYS A 164 16.90 -20.02 9.66
N LYS A 165 15.89 -19.33 10.20
CA LYS A 165 14.49 -19.77 10.22
C LYS A 165 13.60 -18.65 9.72
N PHE A 166 12.46 -19.05 9.16
CA PHE A 166 11.42 -18.15 8.66
C PHE A 166 10.07 -18.59 9.23
N VAL A 167 9.40 -17.69 9.93
CA VAL A 167 8.07 -17.91 10.49
C VAL A 167 7.07 -17.06 9.75
N HIS A 168 6.12 -17.71 9.09
CA HIS A 168 4.97 -17.09 8.45
C HIS A 168 3.78 -17.08 9.40
N ILE A 169 3.25 -15.92 9.69
CA ILE A 169 2.11 -15.72 10.58
C ILE A 169 0.89 -15.34 9.75
N SER A 170 -0.19 -16.11 9.83
CA SER A 170 -1.39 -15.88 9.05
C SER A 170 -2.62 -16.55 9.68
N PHE A 171 -3.76 -16.50 8.99
CA PHE A 171 -5.02 -17.09 9.42
C PHE A 171 -5.82 -17.64 8.23
N PRO A 172 -6.85 -18.50 8.46
CA PRO A 172 -7.52 -19.24 7.39
C PRO A 172 -8.07 -18.38 6.25
N ARG A 173 -8.68 -17.23 6.54
CA ARG A 173 -9.23 -16.36 5.49
C ARG A 173 -8.13 -15.87 4.54
N HIS A 174 -7.00 -15.37 5.05
CA HIS A 174 -5.88 -14.96 4.20
C HIS A 174 -5.31 -16.14 3.42
N MET A 175 -5.18 -17.30 4.05
CA MET A 175 -4.68 -18.50 3.37
C MET A 175 -5.66 -19.06 2.33
N SER A 176 -6.93 -18.62 2.32
CA SER A 176 -7.89 -18.97 1.25
C SER A 176 -7.70 -18.15 -0.02
N TYR A 177 -6.97 -17.03 0.04
CA TYR A 177 -6.67 -16.22 -1.15
C TYR A 177 -5.52 -16.84 -1.95
N GLU A 178 -5.72 -17.00 -3.27
CA GLU A 178 -4.70 -17.56 -4.17
C GLU A 178 -3.35 -16.86 -4.00
N THR A 179 -3.35 -15.54 -3.95
CA THR A 179 -2.15 -14.72 -3.83
C THR A 179 -1.36 -15.00 -2.56
N MET A 180 -2.05 -15.14 -1.43
CA MET A 180 -1.43 -15.37 -0.13
C MET A 180 -0.91 -16.79 0.03
N SER A 181 -1.72 -17.78 -0.30
CA SER A 181 -1.32 -19.19 -0.20
C SER A 181 -0.23 -19.56 -1.21
N ARG A 182 -0.28 -19.00 -2.42
CA ARG A 182 0.79 -19.16 -3.41
C ARG A 182 2.11 -18.53 -2.94
N ARG A 183 2.07 -17.32 -2.38
CA ARG A 183 3.26 -16.69 -1.78
C ARG A 183 3.85 -17.57 -0.70
N TRP A 184 3.03 -18.14 0.19
CA TRP A 184 3.51 -19.05 1.22
C TRP A 184 4.18 -20.30 0.62
N ALA A 185 3.59 -20.93 -0.40
CA ALA A 185 4.21 -22.06 -1.09
C ALA A 185 5.59 -21.70 -1.67
N ILE A 186 5.73 -20.49 -2.23
CA ILE A 186 7.01 -19.98 -2.73
C ILE A 186 7.99 -19.75 -1.58
N MET A 187 7.55 -19.14 -0.47
CA MET A 187 8.40 -18.91 0.70
C MET A 187 8.94 -20.22 1.29
N GLN A 188 8.11 -21.27 1.38
CA GLN A 188 8.56 -22.60 1.83
C GLN A 188 9.63 -23.19 0.89
N ALA A 189 9.39 -23.12 -0.42
CA ALA A 189 10.35 -23.62 -1.40
C ALA A 189 11.64 -22.80 -1.39
N ALA A 190 11.56 -21.46 -1.26
CA ALA A 190 12.70 -20.57 -1.16
C ALA A 190 13.52 -20.82 0.12
N CYS A 191 12.87 -21.06 1.26
CA CYS A 191 13.55 -21.43 2.50
C CYS A 191 14.37 -22.71 2.30
N LYS A 192 13.77 -23.76 1.72
CA LYS A 192 14.46 -25.01 1.43
C LYS A 192 15.67 -24.80 0.52
N ASP A 193 15.51 -24.05 -0.57
CA ASP A 193 16.60 -23.78 -1.51
C ASP A 193 17.74 -22.95 -0.93
N LEU A 194 17.41 -22.05 -0.01
CA LEU A 194 18.37 -21.17 0.66
C LEU A 194 18.94 -21.76 1.97
N GLY A 195 18.58 -23.02 2.30
CA GLY A 195 19.04 -23.70 3.50
C GLY A 195 18.51 -23.06 4.80
N MET A 196 17.25 -22.68 4.79
CA MET A 196 16.51 -22.16 5.94
C MET A 196 15.33 -23.09 6.31
N GLU A 197 14.94 -23.08 7.57
CA GLU A 197 13.74 -23.79 8.04
C GLU A 197 12.53 -22.86 7.93
N ALA A 198 11.39 -23.37 7.42
CA ALA A 198 10.14 -22.64 7.31
C ALA A 198 9.12 -23.17 8.31
N TYR A 199 8.45 -22.26 9.00
CA TYR A 199 7.40 -22.56 9.98
C TYR A 199 6.16 -21.70 9.73
N PHE A 200 5.01 -22.23 10.10
CA PHE A 200 3.74 -21.52 10.04
C PHE A 200 3.16 -21.39 11.45
N GLU A 201 2.73 -20.19 11.81
CA GLU A 201 2.00 -19.92 13.05
C GLU A 201 0.65 -19.29 12.72
N THR A 202 -0.40 -19.81 13.36
CA THR A 202 -1.75 -19.29 13.15
C THR A 202 -2.04 -18.15 14.13
N ALA A 203 -2.50 -17.02 13.59
CA ALA A 203 -3.03 -15.90 14.35
C ALA A 203 -4.56 -15.82 14.23
N PRO A 204 -5.27 -15.11 15.11
CA PRO A 204 -6.68 -14.79 14.92
C PRO A 204 -6.90 -13.86 13.72
N ASP A 205 -8.01 -14.04 12.99
CA ASP A 205 -8.43 -13.09 11.97
C ASP A 205 -8.94 -11.79 12.64
N PRO A 206 -8.35 -10.62 12.33
CA PRO A 206 -8.81 -9.34 12.90
C PRO A 206 -10.24 -8.94 12.54
N THR A 207 -10.83 -9.59 11.51
CA THR A 207 -12.24 -9.37 11.11
C THR A 207 -13.21 -10.37 11.78
N SER A 208 -12.71 -11.29 12.62
CA SER A 208 -13.53 -12.21 13.40
C SER A 208 -14.04 -11.58 14.69
N ASP A 209 -14.76 -12.34 15.51
CA ASP A 209 -15.35 -11.88 16.79
C ASP A 209 -14.33 -11.31 17.77
N VAL A 210 -13.05 -11.74 17.70
CA VAL A 210 -12.00 -11.18 18.55
C VAL A 210 -11.63 -9.74 18.17
N GLY A 211 -11.92 -9.34 16.94
CA GLY A 211 -11.62 -8.04 16.39
C GLY A 211 -10.11 -7.73 16.34
N MET A 212 -9.79 -6.54 15.83
CA MET A 212 -8.40 -6.06 15.78
C MET A 212 -7.70 -6.04 17.14
N PRO A 213 -8.33 -5.57 18.24
CA PRO A 213 -7.67 -5.58 19.56
C PRO A 213 -7.30 -6.97 20.03
N GLY A 214 -8.17 -7.98 19.84
CA GLY A 214 -7.87 -9.36 20.25
C GLY A 214 -6.76 -9.99 19.42
N ALA A 215 -6.73 -9.73 18.12
CA ALA A 215 -5.64 -10.19 17.25
C ALA A 215 -4.30 -9.54 17.63
N GLN A 216 -4.27 -8.24 17.90
CA GLN A 216 -3.07 -7.53 18.37
C GLN A 216 -2.56 -8.05 19.72
N GLN A 217 -3.47 -8.29 20.67
CA GLN A 217 -3.12 -8.86 21.97
C GLN A 217 -2.50 -10.25 21.81
N PHE A 218 -3.06 -11.10 20.95
CA PHE A 218 -2.50 -12.42 20.64
C PHE A 218 -1.06 -12.32 20.13
N ILE A 219 -0.77 -11.43 19.17
CA ILE A 219 0.58 -11.23 18.64
C ILE A 219 1.54 -10.72 19.73
N MET A 220 1.08 -9.79 20.59
CA MET A 220 1.87 -9.31 21.74
C MET A 220 2.30 -10.45 22.66
N GLU A 221 1.40 -11.40 22.94
CA GLU A 221 1.66 -12.52 23.85
C GLU A 221 2.48 -13.63 23.20
N LYS A 222 2.23 -13.92 21.93
CA LYS A 222 2.85 -15.05 21.22
C LYS A 222 4.25 -14.76 20.70
N THR A 223 4.53 -13.54 20.27
CA THR A 223 5.83 -13.22 19.66
C THR A 223 7.03 -13.53 20.58
N PRO A 224 7.04 -13.19 21.89
CA PRO A 224 8.13 -13.59 22.77
C PRO A 224 8.28 -15.11 22.89
N GLN A 225 7.16 -15.85 22.91
CA GLN A 225 7.15 -17.32 22.97
C GLN A 225 7.74 -17.92 21.67
N TRP A 226 7.38 -17.35 20.50
CA TRP A 226 7.94 -17.76 19.21
C TRP A 226 9.44 -17.46 19.13
N ILE A 227 9.89 -16.29 19.60
CA ILE A 227 11.31 -15.95 19.65
C ILE A 227 12.08 -16.91 20.57
N GLN A 228 11.49 -17.30 21.70
CA GLN A 228 12.07 -18.33 22.58
C GLN A 228 12.14 -19.70 21.90
N LYS A 229 11.07 -20.10 21.18
CA LYS A 229 10.96 -21.39 20.47
C LYS A 229 11.91 -21.49 19.27
N TYR A 230 11.97 -20.45 18.46
CA TYR A 230 12.68 -20.48 17.18
C TYR A 230 14.07 -19.84 17.22
N GLY A 231 14.33 -18.99 18.21
CA GLY A 231 15.60 -18.26 18.36
C GLY A 231 15.58 -16.88 17.70
N LYS A 232 16.57 -16.05 18.06
CA LYS A 232 16.69 -14.66 17.59
C LYS A 232 17.09 -14.52 16.11
N GLU A 233 17.68 -15.57 15.51
CA GLU A 233 18.04 -15.62 14.10
C GLU A 233 16.88 -16.13 13.23
N THR A 234 15.67 -15.75 13.62
CA THR A 234 14.41 -16.08 12.93
C THR A 234 13.84 -14.83 12.29
N ALA A 235 13.51 -14.92 11.01
CA ALA A 235 12.72 -13.90 10.33
C ALA A 235 11.23 -14.19 10.55
N PHE A 236 10.47 -13.15 10.89
CA PHE A 236 9.01 -13.23 11.04
C PHE A 236 8.35 -12.39 9.96
N PHE A 237 7.29 -12.92 9.39
CA PHE A 237 6.46 -12.27 8.39
C PHE A 237 4.99 -12.50 8.73
N CYS A 238 4.22 -11.42 8.89
CA CYS A 238 2.79 -11.46 9.15
C CYS A 238 2.01 -10.98 7.93
N THR A 239 0.93 -11.67 7.59
CA THR A 239 0.09 -11.33 6.41
C THR A 239 -0.98 -10.28 6.71
N ASN A 240 -1.06 -9.75 7.92
CA ASN A 240 -2.01 -8.69 8.26
C ASN A 240 -1.27 -7.46 8.80
N ASP A 241 -1.57 -6.31 8.21
CA ASP A 241 -0.90 -5.05 8.56
C ASP A 241 -1.25 -4.57 9.97
N GLY A 242 -2.48 -4.81 10.44
CA GLY A 242 -2.89 -4.46 11.80
C GLY A 242 -2.16 -5.23 12.90
N GLU A 243 -1.59 -6.38 12.58
CA GLU A 243 -0.77 -7.20 13.47
C GLU A 243 0.72 -6.85 13.42
N THR A 244 1.14 -5.99 12.48
CA THR A 244 2.55 -5.62 12.28
C THR A 244 3.12 -4.81 13.43
N GLU A 245 2.37 -3.86 13.98
CA GLU A 245 2.83 -3.04 15.11
C GLU A 245 3.18 -3.87 16.35
N PRO A 246 2.29 -4.73 16.88
CA PRO A 246 2.61 -5.56 18.03
C PRO A 246 3.76 -6.54 17.76
N LEU A 247 3.86 -7.10 16.54
CA LEU A 247 4.98 -7.95 16.13
C LEU A 247 6.30 -7.18 16.22
N LEU A 248 6.40 -6.01 15.57
CA LEU A 248 7.58 -5.16 15.61
C LEU A 248 7.99 -4.76 17.02
N ARG A 249 7.02 -4.36 17.85
CA ARG A 249 7.23 -3.97 19.25
C ARG A 249 7.90 -5.08 20.05
N GLN A 250 7.43 -6.32 19.92
CA GLN A 250 7.99 -7.47 20.61
C GLN A 250 9.34 -7.89 20.04
N MET A 251 9.50 -7.84 18.70
CA MET A 251 10.77 -8.17 18.07
C MET A 251 11.88 -7.17 18.43
N LEU A 252 11.57 -5.89 18.57
CA LEU A 252 12.52 -4.87 19.05
C LEU A 252 12.96 -5.15 20.50
N ALA A 253 12.06 -5.70 21.33
CA ALA A 253 12.35 -6.01 22.74
C ALA A 253 13.10 -7.33 22.93
N TYR A 254 12.72 -8.39 22.20
CA TYR A 254 13.19 -9.75 22.45
C TYR A 254 14.15 -10.30 21.38
N GLY A 255 14.20 -9.68 20.20
CA GLY A 255 15.00 -10.10 19.05
C GLY A 255 14.13 -10.61 17.91
N GLY A 256 14.78 -11.06 16.84
CA GLY A 256 14.12 -11.47 15.60
C GLY A 256 14.60 -10.63 14.43
N ILE A 257 14.21 -11.01 13.21
CA ILE A 257 14.52 -10.32 11.96
C ILE A 257 13.20 -10.00 11.27
N PHE A 258 13.02 -8.74 10.89
CA PHE A 258 11.85 -8.27 10.16
C PHE A 258 12.28 -7.64 8.84
N VAL A 259 11.95 -8.29 7.73
CA VAL A 259 12.36 -7.82 6.39
C VAL A 259 11.46 -6.69 5.92
N GLU A 260 10.15 -6.92 5.94
CA GLU A 260 9.12 -5.96 5.50
C GLU A 260 7.73 -6.42 5.91
N ALA A 261 6.78 -5.50 5.96
CA ALA A 261 5.36 -5.82 6.17
C ALA A 261 4.72 -6.43 4.92
N ASP A 262 3.49 -6.86 5.02
CA ASP A 262 2.70 -7.35 3.88
C ASP A 262 2.51 -6.24 2.84
N LEU A 263 2.05 -5.08 3.27
CA LEU A 263 2.02 -3.85 2.48
C LEU A 263 3.12 -2.90 2.99
N PRO A 264 4.35 -2.97 2.43
CA PRO A 264 5.52 -2.36 3.06
C PRO A 264 5.46 -0.83 3.07
N SER A 265 5.78 -0.27 4.22
CA SER A 265 5.83 1.18 4.46
C SER A 265 6.66 1.47 5.71
N PRO A 266 7.42 2.56 5.77
CA PRO A 266 8.05 3.01 7.03
C PRO A 266 7.01 3.51 8.05
N LEU A 267 5.75 3.70 7.63
CA LEU A 267 4.62 4.00 8.52
C LEU A 267 3.95 2.73 9.05
N MET A 268 4.10 1.58 8.37
CA MET A 268 3.40 0.37 8.74
C MET A 268 3.96 -0.24 10.04
N GLY A 269 3.23 -0.03 11.14
CA GLY A 269 3.53 -0.53 12.46
C GLY A 269 4.71 0.13 13.18
N TYR A 270 5.65 0.74 12.47
CA TYR A 270 6.85 1.33 13.07
C TYR A 270 6.56 2.49 14.04
N PRO A 271 5.72 3.49 13.70
CA PRO A 271 5.47 4.62 14.60
C PRO A 271 4.95 4.17 15.97
N GLY A 272 3.95 3.29 15.99
CA GLY A 272 3.37 2.74 17.22
C GLY A 272 4.36 1.87 17.99
N ALA A 273 5.06 0.94 17.31
CA ALA A 273 6.05 0.07 17.94
C ALA A 273 7.23 0.83 18.58
N LEU A 274 7.62 1.95 17.98
CA LEU A 274 8.72 2.79 18.43
C LEU A 274 8.29 3.87 19.42
N GLY A 275 6.99 4.22 19.45
CA GLY A 275 6.44 5.33 20.24
C GLY A 275 6.87 6.68 19.71
N ILE A 276 6.92 6.87 18.38
CA ILE A 276 7.32 8.12 17.72
C ILE A 276 6.15 8.80 17.00
N ASP A 277 6.12 10.12 17.07
CA ASP A 277 5.18 10.95 16.32
C ASP A 277 5.82 11.40 14.99
N LEU A 278 5.15 11.14 13.88
CA LEU A 278 5.57 11.48 12.52
C LEU A 278 4.66 12.53 11.85
N SER A 279 3.79 13.19 12.62
CA SER A 279 2.84 14.18 12.11
C SER A 279 3.49 15.32 11.32
N LYS A 280 4.71 15.72 11.73
CA LYS A 280 5.49 16.77 11.07
C LYS A 280 6.14 16.33 9.75
N GLU A 281 6.43 15.05 9.63
CA GLU A 281 7.06 14.43 8.46
C GLU A 281 6.05 13.87 7.46
N MET A 282 4.76 13.96 7.75
CA MET A 282 3.72 13.32 6.95
C MET A 282 3.80 13.71 5.47
N GLY A 283 3.96 12.68 4.59
CA GLY A 283 4.16 12.84 3.15
C GLY A 283 5.61 13.05 2.71
N ASP A 284 6.55 13.27 3.63
CA ASP A 284 8.00 13.31 3.36
C ASP A 284 8.64 11.95 3.74
N PHE A 285 8.52 10.97 2.86
CA PHE A 285 9.01 9.62 3.12
C PHE A 285 10.51 9.54 3.43
N PRO A 286 11.41 10.32 2.80
CA PRO A 286 12.80 10.39 3.22
C PRO A 286 12.99 10.83 4.67
N ALA A 287 12.25 11.85 5.12
CA ALA A 287 12.28 12.30 6.51
C ALA A 287 11.68 11.27 7.48
N ILE A 288 10.55 10.65 7.09
CA ILE A 288 9.91 9.55 7.83
C ILE A 288 10.90 8.39 8.01
N LEU A 289 11.49 7.89 6.92
CA LEU A 289 12.42 6.77 6.94
C LEU A 289 13.63 7.05 7.84
N LYS A 290 14.21 8.25 7.74
CA LYS A 290 15.33 8.67 8.58
C LYS A 290 14.99 8.66 10.07
N LYS A 291 13.79 9.13 10.44
CA LYS A 291 13.34 9.18 11.83
C LYS A 291 13.02 7.80 12.39
N VAL A 292 12.35 6.96 11.59
CA VAL A 292 12.09 5.55 11.92
C VAL A 292 13.40 4.79 12.08
N GLU A 293 14.34 4.91 11.13
CA GLU A 293 15.66 4.27 11.22
C GLU A 293 16.41 4.67 12.50
N ALA A 294 16.46 5.96 12.81
CA ALA A 294 17.13 6.44 14.02
C ALA A 294 16.54 5.79 15.28
N ALA A 295 15.22 5.67 15.37
CA ALA A 295 14.52 5.05 16.49
C ALA A 295 14.74 3.52 16.56
N VAL A 296 14.72 2.81 15.43
CA VAL A 296 15.05 1.37 15.35
C VAL A 296 16.48 1.12 15.81
N VAL A 297 17.42 1.94 15.32
CA VAL A 297 18.83 1.83 15.69
C VAL A 297 19.05 2.10 17.18
N ALA A 298 18.36 3.09 17.75
CA ALA A 298 18.42 3.41 19.19
C ALA A 298 17.92 2.24 20.06
N LYS A 299 16.97 1.43 19.55
CA LYS A 299 16.47 0.20 20.21
C LYS A 299 17.32 -1.06 19.90
N GLY A 300 18.48 -0.92 19.24
CA GLY A 300 19.37 -2.04 18.93
C GLY A 300 18.96 -2.88 17.72
N GLY A 301 18.01 -2.40 16.90
CA GLY A 301 17.48 -3.12 15.74
C GLY A 301 18.32 -2.97 14.46
N ALA A 302 19.46 -2.28 14.49
CA ALA A 302 20.31 -2.06 13.32
C ALA A 302 20.67 -3.35 12.59
N GLY A 303 20.45 -3.40 11.27
CA GLY A 303 20.76 -4.53 10.40
C GLY A 303 19.76 -5.70 10.49
N ARG A 304 18.68 -5.56 11.27
CA ARG A 304 17.70 -6.63 11.51
C ARG A 304 16.28 -6.27 11.10
N PHE A 305 16.01 -4.98 10.85
CA PHE A 305 14.70 -4.45 10.49
C PHE A 305 14.76 -3.74 9.15
N GLY A 306 13.79 -4.03 8.32
CA GLY A 306 13.66 -3.47 6.99
C GLY A 306 12.23 -3.02 6.67
N THR A 307 12.12 -2.32 5.55
CA THR A 307 10.86 -1.84 4.95
C THR A 307 11.12 -1.43 3.51
N TRP A 308 10.11 -1.02 2.77
CA TRP A 308 10.34 -0.19 1.58
C TRP A 308 10.60 1.26 2.02
N ALA A 309 11.38 2.00 1.22
CA ALA A 309 11.69 3.40 1.54
C ALA A 309 10.49 4.34 1.40
N PHE A 310 9.48 3.91 0.64
CA PHE A 310 8.21 4.59 0.43
C PHE A 310 7.06 3.66 0.78
N SER A 311 5.92 4.22 1.15
CA SER A 311 4.73 3.41 1.40
C SER A 311 4.15 2.84 0.11
N TYR A 312 3.87 1.53 0.12
CA TYR A 312 3.15 0.86 -0.95
C TYR A 312 1.72 1.42 -1.07
N GLY A 313 0.94 1.39 -0.01
CA GLY A 313 -0.47 1.81 -0.01
C GLY A 313 -0.65 3.27 -0.43
N PHE A 314 0.14 4.18 0.14
CA PHE A 314 0.17 5.58 -0.27
C PHE A 314 0.45 5.72 -1.78
N THR A 315 1.47 4.99 -2.26
CA THR A 315 1.89 5.08 -3.66
C THR A 315 0.84 4.53 -4.61
N VAL A 316 0.17 3.43 -4.23
CA VAL A 316 -0.89 2.84 -5.06
C VAL A 316 -2.08 3.80 -5.14
N SER A 317 -2.56 4.37 -4.02
CA SER A 317 -3.66 5.33 -4.04
C SER A 317 -3.31 6.58 -4.84
N ALA A 318 -2.21 7.25 -4.51
CA ALA A 318 -1.79 8.49 -5.17
C ALA A 318 -1.35 8.25 -6.61
N GLY A 319 -0.58 7.19 -6.84
CA GLY A 319 -0.03 6.85 -8.15
C GLY A 319 -1.09 6.36 -9.14
N LEU A 320 -2.08 5.56 -8.71
CA LEU A 320 -3.19 5.18 -9.59
C LEU A 320 -4.10 6.36 -9.92
N GLY A 321 -4.32 7.28 -8.98
CA GLY A 321 -5.04 8.53 -9.27
C GLY A 321 -4.30 9.39 -10.30
N GLU A 322 -2.97 9.53 -10.17
CA GLU A 322 -2.12 10.18 -11.17
C GLU A 322 -2.13 9.45 -12.51
N PHE A 323 -2.05 8.13 -12.50
CA PHE A 323 -2.12 7.29 -13.68
C PHE A 323 -3.47 7.45 -14.39
N ALA A 324 -4.58 7.41 -13.65
CA ALA A 324 -5.93 7.65 -14.17
C ALA A 324 -6.01 9.00 -14.89
N LYS A 325 -5.49 10.05 -14.25
CA LYS A 325 -5.39 11.38 -14.86
C LYS A 325 -4.59 11.37 -16.16
N ASN A 326 -3.43 10.72 -16.16
CA ASN A 326 -2.56 10.65 -17.33
C ASN A 326 -3.20 9.87 -18.48
N VAL A 327 -3.98 8.80 -18.18
CA VAL A 327 -4.75 8.06 -19.19
C VAL A 327 -5.85 8.94 -19.79
N ILE A 328 -6.64 9.64 -18.96
CA ILE A 328 -7.71 10.54 -19.41
C ILE A 328 -7.14 11.68 -20.27
N ASP A 329 -6.00 12.23 -19.88
CA ASP A 329 -5.31 13.31 -20.62
C ASP A 329 -4.57 12.82 -21.88
N GLY A 330 -4.61 11.51 -22.19
CA GLY A 330 -3.93 10.91 -23.35
C GLY A 330 -2.41 10.84 -23.24
N LYS A 331 -1.87 10.93 -22.01
CA LYS A 331 -0.41 10.91 -21.72
C LYS A 331 0.10 9.53 -21.31
N ALA A 332 -0.78 8.57 -21.03
CA ALA A 332 -0.46 7.22 -20.64
C ALA A 332 -1.39 6.22 -21.30
N LYS A 333 -0.90 4.97 -21.48
CA LYS A 333 -1.70 3.83 -21.92
C LYS A 333 -2.16 3.03 -20.71
N LYS A 334 -3.45 2.68 -20.67
CA LYS A 334 -4.08 2.04 -19.51
C LYS A 334 -3.56 0.64 -19.16
N ASP A 335 -2.84 0.00 -20.08
CA ASP A 335 -2.27 -1.34 -19.96
C ASP A 335 -0.73 -1.33 -19.95
N SER A 336 -0.11 -0.17 -19.73
CA SER A 336 1.35 0.01 -19.76
C SER A 336 1.94 0.02 -18.35
N LEU A 337 2.66 -1.03 -17.97
CA LEU A 337 3.41 -1.09 -16.71
C LEU A 337 4.43 0.05 -16.59
N LYS A 338 5.07 0.45 -17.71
CA LYS A 338 5.99 1.59 -17.75
C LYS A 338 5.29 2.89 -17.32
N ASP A 339 4.08 3.12 -17.81
CA ASP A 339 3.33 4.34 -17.51
C ASP A 339 2.81 4.34 -16.07
N VAL A 340 2.48 3.14 -15.52
CA VAL A 340 2.22 2.97 -14.08
C VAL A 340 3.43 3.39 -13.26
N PHE A 341 4.64 2.90 -13.58
CA PHE A 341 5.86 3.29 -12.87
C PHE A 341 6.20 4.77 -13.03
N THR A 342 5.88 5.38 -14.17
CA THR A 342 6.03 6.83 -14.36
C THR A 342 5.12 7.62 -13.41
N ALA A 343 3.87 7.18 -13.23
CA ALA A 343 2.94 7.81 -12.30
C ALA A 343 3.36 7.58 -10.83
N PHE A 344 3.80 6.36 -10.49
CA PHE A 344 4.32 6.03 -9.15
C PHE A 344 5.57 6.84 -8.81
N GLY A 345 6.48 7.03 -9.77
CA GLY A 345 7.71 7.80 -9.60
C GLY A 345 7.50 9.26 -9.18
N LYS A 346 6.34 9.82 -9.44
CA LYS A 346 5.97 11.16 -8.93
C LYS A 346 5.93 11.20 -7.42
N TYR A 347 5.50 10.11 -6.79
CA TYR A 347 5.33 10.00 -5.33
C TYR A 347 6.48 9.24 -4.65
N THR A 348 7.36 8.65 -5.44
CA THR A 348 8.50 7.85 -4.96
C THR A 348 9.79 8.25 -5.68
N PRO A 349 10.24 9.52 -5.54
CA PRO A 349 11.39 10.02 -6.27
C PRO A 349 12.64 9.20 -5.94
N GLY A 350 13.30 8.68 -6.99
CA GLY A 350 14.52 7.87 -6.86
C GLY A 350 14.28 6.39 -6.51
N ALA A 351 13.06 5.96 -6.26
CA ALA A 351 12.75 4.55 -6.04
C ALA A 351 12.94 3.72 -7.33
N LYS A 352 13.44 2.50 -7.14
CA LYS A 352 13.49 1.50 -8.21
C LYS A 352 12.29 0.59 -8.09
N TRP A 353 11.43 0.62 -9.09
CA TRP A 353 10.30 -0.27 -9.24
C TRP A 353 10.63 -1.40 -10.21
N ASN A 354 10.17 -2.60 -9.89
CA ASN A 354 10.13 -3.74 -10.80
C ASN A 354 8.75 -4.39 -10.75
N GLY A 355 8.44 -5.19 -11.74
CA GLY A 355 7.17 -5.90 -11.78
C GLY A 355 6.94 -6.63 -13.08
N ALA A 356 5.85 -7.37 -13.10
CA ALA A 356 5.43 -8.17 -14.24
C ALA A 356 3.90 -8.18 -14.37
N TYR A 357 3.40 -8.63 -15.51
CA TYR A 357 1.98 -8.96 -15.61
C TYR A 357 1.71 -10.29 -14.91
N TYR A 358 0.60 -10.35 -14.20
CA TYR A 358 0.16 -11.59 -13.57
C TYR A 358 -0.01 -12.70 -14.60
N THR A 359 0.47 -13.90 -14.26
CA THR A 359 0.23 -15.10 -15.03
C THR A 359 -0.49 -16.12 -14.14
N ASP A 360 -1.67 -16.51 -14.56
CA ASP A 360 -2.45 -17.54 -13.86
C ASP A 360 -1.69 -18.87 -13.86
N VAL A 361 -1.47 -19.43 -12.67
CA VAL A 361 -0.63 -20.64 -12.53
C VAL A 361 -1.33 -21.92 -12.98
N ALA A 362 -2.67 -21.92 -13.02
CA ALA A 362 -3.42 -23.10 -13.45
C ALA A 362 -3.49 -23.22 -14.97
N THR A 363 -3.63 -22.08 -15.67
CA THR A 363 -3.81 -22.04 -17.12
C THR A 363 -2.55 -21.59 -17.89
N GLY A 364 -1.59 -20.95 -17.22
CA GLY A 364 -0.43 -20.32 -17.86
C GLY A 364 -0.78 -19.03 -18.64
N VAL A 365 -2.02 -18.55 -18.54
CA VAL A 365 -2.46 -17.36 -19.28
C VAL A 365 -1.99 -16.09 -18.57
N ARG A 366 -1.28 -15.23 -19.32
CA ARG A 366 -0.85 -13.92 -18.86
C ARG A 366 -2.00 -12.92 -18.95
N ALA A 367 -2.31 -12.28 -17.82
CA ALA A 367 -3.29 -11.20 -17.77
C ALA A 367 -2.82 -9.97 -18.54
N LYS A 368 -3.74 -9.29 -19.22
CA LYS A 368 -3.46 -8.02 -19.92
C LYS A 368 -3.65 -6.80 -19.02
N ASN A 369 -4.50 -6.93 -18.02
CA ASN A 369 -4.97 -5.85 -17.15
C ASN A 369 -4.66 -6.07 -15.66
N GLN A 370 -3.70 -6.94 -15.33
CA GLN A 370 -3.20 -7.07 -13.95
C GLN A 370 -1.68 -7.09 -13.95
N VAL A 371 -1.11 -6.22 -13.13
CA VAL A 371 0.33 -6.09 -12.93
C VAL A 371 0.67 -6.31 -11.47
N LEU A 372 1.82 -6.96 -11.26
CA LEU A 372 2.43 -7.19 -9.96
C LEU A 372 3.65 -6.28 -9.85
N VAL A 373 3.78 -5.56 -8.73
CA VAL A 373 4.83 -4.54 -8.56
C VAL A 373 5.56 -4.69 -7.23
N TYR A 374 6.84 -4.36 -7.20
CA TYR A 374 7.65 -4.32 -5.97
C TYR A 374 8.83 -3.37 -6.12
N MET A 375 9.45 -3.01 -5.00
CA MET A 375 10.66 -2.17 -4.95
C MET A 375 11.74 -2.79 -4.07
N ASP A 376 12.91 -2.14 -4.03
CA ASP A 376 14.03 -2.58 -3.18
C ASP A 376 13.69 -2.44 -1.69
N THR A 377 14.06 -3.46 -0.91
CA THR A 377 13.95 -3.44 0.55
C THR A 377 15.05 -2.57 1.15
N TYR A 378 14.70 -1.62 2.01
CA TYR A 378 15.64 -0.83 2.79
C TYR A 378 15.85 -1.46 4.15
N VAL A 379 17.10 -1.73 4.52
CA VAL A 379 17.48 -2.25 5.83
C VAL A 379 18.04 -1.13 6.69
N MET A 380 17.41 -0.90 7.82
CA MET A 380 17.77 0.14 8.78
C MET A 380 19.10 -0.21 9.49
N GLY A 381 20.01 0.76 9.59
CA GLY A 381 21.35 0.47 10.12
C GLY A 381 22.19 1.71 10.42
N LYS A 382 23.52 1.50 10.50
CA LYS A 382 24.51 2.56 10.68
C LYS A 382 25.67 2.38 9.67
N PRO A 383 25.55 2.85 8.43
CA PRO A 383 24.35 3.42 7.78
C PRO A 383 23.33 2.36 7.38
N GLY A 384 22.09 2.77 7.11
CA GLY A 384 21.10 1.94 6.44
C GLY A 384 21.47 1.70 4.97
N LYS A 385 20.91 0.63 4.38
CA LYS A 385 21.25 0.24 3.01
C LYS A 385 20.06 -0.37 2.28
N PHE A 386 20.02 -0.18 0.97
CA PHE A 386 19.12 -0.93 0.11
C PHE A 386 19.66 -2.33 -0.17
N LEU A 387 18.81 -3.34 -0.02
CA LEU A 387 19.01 -4.64 -0.63
C LEU A 387 18.43 -4.60 -2.04
N PRO A 388 19.17 -5.01 -3.06
CA PRO A 388 18.72 -4.91 -4.45
C PRO A 388 17.75 -6.05 -4.79
N THR A 389 16.61 -6.08 -4.13
CA THR A 389 15.58 -7.11 -4.33
C THR A 389 15.00 -7.05 -5.74
N THR A 390 14.86 -5.86 -6.32
CA THR A 390 14.39 -5.68 -7.70
C THR A 390 15.37 -6.19 -8.76
N ALA A 391 16.63 -6.33 -8.43
CA ALA A 391 17.66 -6.89 -9.30
C ALA A 391 17.88 -8.41 -9.11
N GLN A 392 17.20 -9.03 -8.13
CA GLN A 392 17.32 -10.47 -7.91
C GLN A 392 16.58 -11.23 -9.02
N LYS A 393 17.29 -12.18 -9.62
CA LYS A 393 16.65 -13.12 -10.54
C LYS A 393 15.84 -14.13 -9.73
N VAL A 394 14.54 -13.99 -9.74
CA VAL A 394 13.63 -14.98 -9.16
C VAL A 394 13.70 -16.26 -10.01
N PRO A 395 14.03 -17.43 -9.41
CA PRO A 395 14.09 -18.69 -10.16
C PRO A 395 12.75 -19.03 -10.84
N GLU A 396 12.82 -19.45 -12.09
CA GLU A 396 11.62 -19.71 -12.93
C GLU A 396 10.65 -20.72 -12.31
N LYS A 397 11.19 -21.73 -11.58
CA LYS A 397 10.38 -22.74 -10.90
C LYS A 397 9.33 -22.17 -9.94
N TYR A 398 9.54 -20.97 -9.38
CA TYR A 398 8.57 -20.35 -8.47
C TYR A 398 7.34 -19.78 -9.20
N PHE A 399 7.49 -19.43 -10.47
CA PHE A 399 6.37 -18.95 -11.27
C PHE A 399 5.33 -20.03 -11.60
N THR A 400 5.69 -21.32 -11.39
CA THR A 400 4.81 -22.48 -11.61
C THR A 400 4.27 -23.11 -10.33
N LEU A 401 4.70 -22.61 -9.16
CA LEU A 401 4.19 -23.10 -7.89
C LEU A 401 2.73 -22.70 -7.70
N LYS A 402 1.91 -23.69 -7.35
CA LYS A 402 0.50 -23.51 -7.01
C LYS A 402 0.34 -23.12 -5.55
N PRO A 403 -0.80 -22.53 -5.16
CA PRO A 403 -1.15 -22.33 -3.76
C PRO A 403 -0.95 -23.61 -2.94
N SER A 404 -0.54 -23.44 -1.69
CA SER A 404 -0.52 -24.53 -0.70
C SER A 404 -1.97 -24.85 -0.31
N ASN A 405 -2.38 -26.09 -0.45
CA ASN A 405 -3.67 -26.56 0.07
C ASN A 405 -3.59 -26.66 1.59
#